data_fda25df1070e82e7cc17c762979271d0
#
_entry.id   fda25df1070e82e7cc17c762979271d0
#
_cell.length_a   1.000
_cell.length_b   1.000
_cell.length_c   1.000
_cell.angle_alpha   90.00
_cell.angle_beta   90.00
_cell.angle_gamma   90.00
#
_symmetry.space_group_name_H-M   'P 1'
#
loop_
_entity.id
_entity.type
_entity.pdbx_description
1 polymer ?
#
loop_
_entity_poly.entity_id
_entity_poly.type
_entity_poly.pdbx_seq_one_letter_code
_entity_poly.pdbx_strand_id
1 'polypeptide(L)'
;MKFDIVLIGGGLSSLVCGIKLQKAGKKCLMVSAGQNALHFSSGAFSLLGKLPDGTDVAEPLSAVETLPSEHPYSKIGKQRLSEYVASVPGFFSDCGVALHPVEATETIHNGYRITALGTLKPAWLAMDDVTLLASKDEKIGEKALIVNFSGFLDFNTRFIAEGLEKRGTECRIESVKLDEVELLRKNPAEMRSVNIARVMNHESSWKAFAHKVQELLNGEDVVILPEVFGFEEPVIMQWIKEMIPAKVVFIGTTPPSVPGIRTQRLLKKAFEAAGGTFLMGDEAIDAAFDGERVASIRTANLGELRIEADTFVLASDW
;
A
#
# COMPACT_ATOMS: atom_id res chain seq x y z
N MET A 1 -5.62 -4.62 -32.74
CA MET A 1 -4.28 -4.54 -32.13
C MET A 1 -3.88 -5.94 -31.68
N LYS A 2 -2.59 -6.34 -31.82
CA LYS A 2 -2.15 -7.68 -31.46
C LYS A 2 -1.08 -7.64 -30.36
N PHE A 3 -1.28 -8.47 -29.32
CA PHE A 3 -0.38 -8.67 -28.18
C PHE A 3 -0.13 -10.16 -27.99
N ASP A 4 0.90 -10.51 -27.23
CA ASP A 4 1.06 -11.89 -26.77
C ASP A 4 0.10 -12.18 -25.62
N ILE A 5 -0.04 -11.20 -24.70
CA ILE A 5 -0.84 -11.36 -23.49
C ILE A 5 -1.66 -10.09 -23.21
N VAL A 6 -2.93 -10.27 -22.89
CA VAL A 6 -3.81 -9.21 -22.37
C VAL A 6 -4.20 -9.55 -20.93
N LEU A 7 -3.94 -8.60 -20.01
CA LEU A 7 -4.34 -8.70 -18.61
C LEU A 7 -5.57 -7.80 -18.40
N ILE A 8 -6.63 -8.39 -17.86
CA ILE A 8 -7.87 -7.67 -17.54
C ILE A 8 -7.92 -7.48 -16.03
N GLY A 9 -7.83 -6.21 -15.60
CA GLY A 9 -7.64 -5.78 -14.23
C GLY A 9 -6.35 -4.97 -14.07
N GLY A 10 -6.37 -3.95 -13.21
CA GLY A 10 -5.22 -3.04 -12.96
C GLY A 10 -4.65 -3.16 -11.54
N GLY A 11 -5.00 -4.22 -10.82
CA GLY A 11 -4.59 -4.46 -9.44
C GLY A 11 -3.16 -4.98 -9.29
N LEU A 12 -2.78 -5.29 -8.06
CA LEU A 12 -1.43 -5.75 -7.71
C LEU A 12 -1.02 -7.00 -8.49
N SER A 13 -1.91 -8.00 -8.58
CA SER A 13 -1.66 -9.26 -9.29
C SER A 13 -1.40 -9.05 -10.77
N SER A 14 -2.20 -8.21 -11.43
CA SER A 14 -1.98 -7.86 -12.85
C SER A 14 -0.67 -7.14 -13.06
N LEU A 15 -0.35 -6.14 -12.23
CA LEU A 15 0.89 -5.37 -12.34
C LEU A 15 2.12 -6.26 -12.17
N VAL A 16 2.15 -7.11 -11.13
CA VAL A 16 3.26 -8.05 -10.90
C VAL A 16 3.38 -9.06 -12.04
N CYS A 17 2.25 -9.63 -12.50
CA CYS A 17 2.22 -10.57 -13.62
C CYS A 17 2.73 -9.89 -14.90
N GLY A 18 2.19 -8.72 -15.25
CA GLY A 18 2.56 -7.97 -16.44
C GLY A 18 4.02 -7.57 -16.48
N ILE A 19 4.59 -7.09 -15.38
CA ILE A 19 6.03 -6.73 -15.29
C ILE A 19 6.90 -7.97 -15.51
N LYS A 20 6.58 -9.10 -14.87
CA LYS A 20 7.33 -10.35 -15.04
C LYS A 20 7.26 -10.86 -16.50
N LEU A 21 6.08 -10.78 -17.11
CA LEU A 21 5.89 -11.22 -18.50
C LEU A 21 6.62 -10.29 -19.49
N GLN A 22 6.60 -8.97 -19.28
CA GLN A 22 7.38 -8.03 -20.09
C GLN A 22 8.88 -8.29 -19.97
N LYS A 23 9.39 -8.48 -18.74
CA LYS A 23 10.80 -8.86 -18.51
C LYS A 23 11.17 -10.20 -19.17
N ALA A 24 10.18 -11.09 -19.39
CA ALA A 24 10.34 -12.34 -20.14
C ALA A 24 10.17 -12.18 -21.68
N GLY A 25 10.11 -10.94 -22.19
CA GLY A 25 10.03 -10.64 -23.63
C GLY A 25 8.64 -10.79 -24.25
N LYS A 26 7.57 -10.85 -23.44
CA LYS A 26 6.18 -10.91 -23.93
C LYS A 26 5.64 -9.50 -24.13
N LYS A 27 4.96 -9.27 -25.25
CA LYS A 27 4.23 -8.01 -25.50
C LYS A 27 2.90 -8.01 -24.78
N CYS A 28 2.79 -7.25 -23.68
CA CYS A 28 1.61 -7.25 -22.81
C CYS A 28 0.80 -5.95 -22.92
N LEU A 29 -0.52 -6.11 -22.91
CA LEU A 29 -1.49 -5.04 -22.66
C LEU A 29 -2.19 -5.27 -21.34
N MET A 30 -2.40 -4.21 -20.57
CA MET A 30 -3.25 -4.22 -19.37
C MET A 30 -4.44 -3.30 -19.56
N VAL A 31 -5.65 -3.78 -19.27
CA VAL A 31 -6.90 -3.02 -19.32
C VAL A 31 -7.46 -2.90 -17.92
N SER A 32 -7.72 -1.67 -17.46
CA SER A 32 -8.25 -1.40 -16.12
C SER A 32 -9.36 -0.36 -16.16
N ALA A 33 -10.53 -0.72 -15.68
CA ALA A 33 -11.71 0.14 -15.67
C ALA A 33 -11.58 1.37 -14.75
N GLY A 34 -10.69 1.33 -13.76
CA GLY A 34 -10.53 2.47 -12.85
C GLY A 34 -9.63 2.16 -11.65
N GLN A 35 -10.05 2.71 -10.51
CA GLN A 35 -9.36 2.49 -9.24
C GLN A 35 -9.46 1.02 -8.82
N ASN A 36 -8.37 0.49 -8.30
CA ASN A 36 -8.28 -0.90 -7.84
C ASN A 36 -8.03 -0.96 -6.32
N ALA A 37 -7.96 -2.18 -5.77
CA ALA A 37 -7.78 -2.43 -4.34
C ALA A 37 -6.51 -1.78 -3.75
N LEU A 38 -5.49 -1.44 -4.55
CA LEU A 38 -4.31 -0.72 -4.07
C LEU A 38 -4.64 0.66 -3.50
N HIS A 39 -5.70 1.33 -3.98
CA HIS A 39 -6.16 2.61 -3.42
C HIS A 39 -6.65 2.50 -1.97
N PHE A 40 -6.88 1.28 -1.49
CA PHE A 40 -7.29 0.96 -0.12
C PHE A 40 -6.17 0.26 0.66
N SER A 41 -5.03 -0.02 0.03
CA SER A 41 -3.89 -0.69 0.64
C SER A 41 -3.21 0.21 1.67
N SER A 42 -2.76 -0.39 2.75
CA SER A 42 -2.07 0.32 3.84
C SER A 42 -0.57 0.46 3.65
N GLY A 43 -0.01 0.12 2.48
CA GLY A 43 1.44 0.03 2.31
C GLY A 43 2.09 -1.17 3.00
N ALA A 44 1.31 -2.04 3.63
CA ALA A 44 1.79 -3.27 4.25
C ALA A 44 1.23 -4.51 3.55
N PHE A 45 2.04 -5.55 3.47
CA PHE A 45 1.75 -6.82 2.81
C PHE A 45 1.59 -7.91 3.86
N SER A 46 0.47 -8.64 3.78
CA SER A 46 0.20 -9.76 4.67
C SER A 46 0.55 -11.09 3.98
N LEU A 47 1.11 -12.02 4.75
CA LEU A 47 1.36 -13.39 4.33
C LEU A 47 0.82 -14.30 5.42
N LEU A 48 -0.33 -14.94 5.18
CA LEU A 48 -1.00 -15.84 6.13
C LEU A 48 -0.96 -15.32 7.58
N GLY A 49 -1.57 -14.16 7.82
CA GLY A 49 -1.54 -13.52 9.14
C GLY A 49 -2.41 -14.22 10.19
N LYS A 50 -3.38 -15.05 9.75
CA LYS A 50 -4.28 -15.80 10.63
C LYS A 50 -4.65 -17.14 10.00
N LEU A 51 -4.87 -18.13 10.84
CA LEU A 51 -5.52 -19.39 10.46
C LEU A 51 -7.05 -19.22 10.33
N PRO A 52 -7.77 -20.18 9.72
CA PRO A 52 -9.22 -20.10 9.58
C PRO A 52 -9.99 -19.98 10.90
N ASP A 53 -9.44 -20.47 12.01
CA ASP A 53 -9.99 -20.34 13.35
C ASP A 53 -9.75 -18.98 14.02
N GLY A 54 -9.03 -18.07 13.33
CA GLY A 54 -8.69 -16.74 13.83
C GLY A 54 -7.38 -16.67 14.61
N THR A 55 -6.68 -17.78 14.81
CA THR A 55 -5.37 -17.83 15.48
C THR A 55 -4.33 -17.04 14.68
N ASP A 56 -3.57 -16.18 15.34
CA ASP A 56 -2.49 -15.42 14.69
C ASP A 56 -1.33 -16.34 14.30
N VAL A 57 -0.74 -16.05 13.16
CA VAL A 57 0.39 -16.80 12.62
C VAL A 57 1.66 -15.94 12.69
N ALA A 58 2.62 -16.36 13.52
CA ALA A 58 3.93 -15.70 13.58
C ALA A 58 4.83 -16.14 12.41
N GLU A 59 4.87 -17.42 12.10
CA GLU A 59 5.71 -18.01 11.05
C GLU A 59 4.84 -18.50 9.88
N PRO A 60 4.57 -17.66 8.88
CA PRO A 60 3.59 -17.97 7.83
C PRO A 60 3.95 -19.20 6.98
N LEU A 61 5.23 -19.40 6.66
CA LEU A 61 5.65 -20.55 5.83
C LEU A 61 5.54 -21.87 6.55
N SER A 62 5.77 -21.91 7.88
CA SER A 62 5.58 -23.09 8.70
C SER A 62 4.10 -23.46 8.82
N ALA A 63 3.24 -22.46 8.93
CA ALA A 63 1.79 -22.66 9.08
C ALA A 63 1.09 -23.13 7.80
N VAL A 64 1.69 -23.01 6.61
CA VAL A 64 1.08 -23.46 5.35
C VAL A 64 0.70 -24.94 5.38
N GLU A 65 1.48 -25.77 6.06
CA GLU A 65 1.23 -27.22 6.14
C GLU A 65 -0.02 -27.59 6.96
N THR A 66 -0.52 -26.66 7.76
CA THR A 66 -1.76 -26.84 8.56
C THR A 66 -3.03 -26.41 7.84
N LEU A 67 -2.89 -25.79 6.66
CA LEU A 67 -4.02 -25.27 5.90
C LEU A 67 -4.78 -26.40 5.19
N PRO A 68 -6.11 -26.25 5.00
CA PRO A 68 -6.90 -27.17 4.17
C PRO A 68 -6.34 -27.32 2.76
N SER A 69 -6.48 -28.48 2.14
CA SER A 69 -6.00 -28.74 0.76
C SER A 69 -6.53 -27.77 -0.27
N GLU A 70 -7.74 -27.23 -0.05
CA GLU A 70 -8.40 -26.27 -0.96
C GLU A 70 -7.81 -24.86 -0.85
N HIS A 71 -7.04 -24.55 0.18
CA HIS A 71 -6.42 -23.25 0.35
C HIS A 71 -5.42 -22.96 -0.78
N PRO A 72 -5.38 -21.73 -1.35
CA PRO A 72 -4.47 -21.41 -2.46
C PRO A 72 -3.00 -21.71 -2.16
N TYR A 73 -2.52 -21.45 -0.95
CA TYR A 73 -1.14 -21.76 -0.56
C TYR A 73 -0.84 -23.26 -0.51
N SER A 74 -1.81 -24.08 -0.09
CA SER A 74 -1.69 -25.55 -0.13
C SER A 74 -1.60 -26.06 -1.57
N LYS A 75 -2.41 -25.49 -2.49
CA LYS A 75 -2.38 -25.82 -3.92
C LYS A 75 -1.05 -25.42 -4.60
N ILE A 76 -0.44 -24.30 -4.20
CA ILE A 76 0.89 -23.88 -4.69
C ILE A 76 1.97 -24.81 -4.14
N GLY A 77 1.85 -25.25 -2.89
CA GLY A 77 2.83 -26.03 -2.16
C GLY A 77 3.91 -25.16 -1.50
N LYS A 78 4.35 -25.60 -0.31
CA LYS A 78 5.28 -24.86 0.55
C LYS A 78 6.58 -24.45 -0.16
N GLN A 79 7.20 -25.37 -0.90
CA GLN A 79 8.48 -25.08 -1.57
C GLN A 79 8.33 -23.93 -2.57
N ARG A 80 7.37 -24.02 -3.49
CA ARG A 80 7.15 -22.98 -4.52
C ARG A 80 6.68 -21.67 -3.91
N LEU A 81 5.83 -21.73 -2.86
CA LEU A 81 5.44 -20.54 -2.14
C LEU A 81 6.65 -19.85 -1.49
N SER A 82 7.56 -20.60 -0.87
CA SER A 82 8.78 -20.08 -0.27
C SER A 82 9.67 -19.36 -1.29
N GLU A 83 9.84 -19.95 -2.49
CA GLU A 83 10.58 -19.33 -3.60
C GLU A 83 9.93 -18.00 -4.04
N TYR A 84 8.60 -17.98 -4.17
CA TYR A 84 7.87 -16.75 -4.53
C TYR A 84 8.04 -15.68 -3.44
N VAL A 85 7.83 -16.03 -2.19
CA VAL A 85 7.93 -15.12 -1.05
C VAL A 85 9.34 -14.52 -0.97
N ALA A 86 10.38 -15.33 -1.11
CA ALA A 86 11.77 -14.87 -1.11
C ALA A 86 12.07 -13.87 -2.26
N SER A 87 11.36 -13.97 -3.39
CA SER A 87 11.55 -13.08 -4.54
C SER A 87 10.88 -11.70 -4.40
N VAL A 88 9.95 -11.55 -3.45
CA VAL A 88 9.09 -10.33 -3.34
C VAL A 88 9.91 -9.08 -3.04
N PRO A 89 10.80 -9.01 -2.01
CA PRO A 89 11.52 -7.78 -1.70
C PRO A 89 12.34 -7.27 -2.87
N GLY A 90 13.08 -8.15 -3.54
CA GLY A 90 13.89 -7.80 -4.72
C GLY A 90 13.03 -7.31 -5.89
N PHE A 91 11.91 -7.99 -6.17
CA PHE A 91 10.99 -7.56 -7.22
C PHE A 91 10.44 -6.16 -6.99
N PHE A 92 10.00 -5.86 -5.76
CA PHE A 92 9.46 -4.54 -5.43
C PHE A 92 10.54 -3.45 -5.43
N SER A 93 11.74 -3.76 -4.94
CA SER A 93 12.91 -2.87 -5.02
C SER A 93 13.25 -2.50 -6.45
N ASP A 94 13.26 -3.47 -7.39
CA ASP A 94 13.44 -3.23 -8.83
C ASP A 94 12.37 -2.30 -9.42
N CYS A 95 11.18 -2.27 -8.83
CA CYS A 95 10.09 -1.38 -9.22
C CYS A 95 10.10 -0.03 -8.49
N GLY A 96 11.10 0.23 -7.65
CA GLY A 96 11.22 1.46 -6.87
C GLY A 96 10.35 1.49 -5.61
N VAL A 97 9.86 0.34 -5.15
CA VAL A 97 9.11 0.20 -3.89
C VAL A 97 10.01 -0.45 -2.86
N ALA A 98 10.51 0.34 -1.91
CA ALA A 98 11.29 -0.18 -0.80
C ALA A 98 10.37 -0.81 0.25
N LEU A 99 10.68 -2.04 0.65
CA LEU A 99 9.96 -2.83 1.64
C LEU A 99 10.90 -3.32 2.72
N HIS A 100 10.42 -3.33 3.97
CA HIS A 100 11.16 -3.90 5.09
C HIS A 100 10.31 -4.93 5.84
N PRO A 101 10.92 -5.98 6.41
CA PRO A 101 10.29 -6.87 7.39
C PRO A 101 10.27 -6.22 8.78
N VAL A 102 9.59 -6.86 9.74
CA VAL A 102 9.60 -6.42 11.13
C VAL A 102 11.01 -6.52 11.75
N GLU A 103 11.74 -7.57 11.41
CA GLU A 103 13.12 -7.82 11.80
C GLU A 103 13.88 -8.44 10.62
N ALA A 104 15.16 -8.12 10.49
CA ALA A 104 16.04 -8.75 9.51
C ALA A 104 16.50 -10.12 10.03
N THR A 105 15.64 -11.14 9.90
CA THR A 105 15.92 -12.52 10.31
C THR A 105 16.03 -13.43 9.09
N GLU A 106 16.70 -14.57 9.26
CA GLU A 106 16.75 -15.59 8.19
C GLU A 106 15.39 -16.24 7.93
N THR A 107 14.51 -16.22 8.91
CA THR A 107 13.15 -16.76 8.83
C THR A 107 12.13 -15.66 8.59
N ILE A 108 11.08 -15.99 7.86
CA ILE A 108 10.00 -15.06 7.56
C ILE A 108 9.01 -15.04 8.70
N HIS A 109 8.90 -13.87 9.35
CA HIS A 109 7.98 -13.63 10.44
C HIS A 109 6.94 -12.56 10.09
N ASN A 110 5.73 -12.73 10.64
CA ASN A 110 4.74 -11.66 10.69
C ASN A 110 4.97 -10.80 11.93
N GLY A 111 5.01 -9.49 11.75
CA GLY A 111 4.81 -8.49 12.77
C GLY A 111 3.40 -7.92 12.71
N TYR A 112 3.21 -6.73 13.29
CA TYR A 112 1.94 -6.06 13.35
C TYR A 112 2.06 -4.60 12.92
N ARG A 113 1.18 -4.14 12.05
CA ARG A 113 1.00 -2.72 11.77
C ARG A 113 -0.14 -2.14 12.59
N ILE A 114 -0.04 -0.87 12.95
CA ILE A 114 -1.14 -0.10 13.53
C ILE A 114 -2.05 0.35 12.38
N THR A 115 -3.35 0.14 12.54
CA THR A 115 -4.34 0.55 11.53
C THR A 115 -4.83 1.98 11.79
N ALA A 116 -5.51 2.59 10.82
CA ALA A 116 -6.17 3.89 10.95
C ALA A 116 -7.20 3.96 12.10
N LEU A 117 -7.60 2.82 12.66
CA LEU A 117 -8.51 2.70 13.81
C LEU A 117 -7.79 2.31 15.11
N GLY A 118 -6.46 2.42 15.17
CA GLY A 118 -5.67 2.10 16.36
C GLY A 118 -5.58 0.61 16.70
N THR A 119 -6.17 -0.28 15.88
CA THR A 119 -6.06 -1.73 16.05
C THR A 119 -4.81 -2.27 15.38
N LEU A 120 -4.42 -3.50 15.72
CA LEU A 120 -3.30 -4.18 15.10
C LEU A 120 -3.76 -5.17 14.03
N LYS A 121 -3.03 -5.22 12.91
CA LYS A 121 -3.19 -6.26 11.89
C LYS A 121 -1.83 -6.90 11.59
N PRO A 122 -1.77 -8.24 11.43
CA PRO A 122 -0.55 -8.91 11.00
C PRO A 122 -0.05 -8.36 9.66
N ALA A 123 1.25 -8.21 9.54
CA ALA A 123 1.92 -7.83 8.30
C ALA A 123 3.29 -8.49 8.24
N TRP A 124 3.66 -8.98 7.06
CA TRP A 124 4.95 -9.60 6.79
C TRP A 124 5.98 -8.57 6.33
N LEU A 125 5.60 -7.74 5.37
CA LEU A 125 6.40 -6.63 4.85
C LEU A 125 5.62 -5.34 4.89
N ALA A 126 6.33 -4.23 5.00
CA ALA A 126 5.75 -2.91 4.89
C ALA A 126 6.65 -1.98 4.08
N MET A 127 6.07 -0.91 3.53
CA MET A 127 6.84 0.18 2.96
C MET A 127 7.64 0.89 4.06
N ASP A 128 8.77 1.50 3.71
CA ASP A 128 9.74 2.09 4.67
C ASP A 128 9.14 3.15 5.63
N ASP A 129 8.00 3.70 5.28
CA ASP A 129 7.26 4.66 6.10
C ASP A 129 6.29 4.00 7.08
N VAL A 130 5.88 2.75 6.84
CA VAL A 130 4.94 2.04 7.70
C VAL A 130 5.69 1.31 8.83
N THR A 131 5.41 1.68 10.06
CA THR A 131 6.02 1.03 11.23
C THR A 131 5.41 -0.34 11.48
N LEU A 132 6.27 -1.36 11.63
CA LEU A 132 5.92 -2.69 12.09
C LEU A 132 6.36 -2.87 13.55
N LEU A 133 5.50 -3.49 14.35
CA LEU A 133 5.76 -3.95 15.71
C LEU A 133 6.06 -5.46 15.68
N ALA A 134 7.01 -5.91 16.47
CA ALA A 134 7.36 -7.33 16.54
C ALA A 134 6.28 -8.16 17.26
N SER A 135 5.58 -7.57 18.21
CA SER A 135 4.50 -8.22 18.94
C SER A 135 3.30 -7.31 19.19
N LYS A 136 2.17 -7.89 19.61
CA LYS A 136 0.97 -7.14 19.99
C LYS A 136 1.15 -6.30 21.27
N ASP A 137 2.08 -6.73 22.13
CA ASP A 137 2.34 -6.11 23.41
C ASP A 137 3.48 -5.07 23.32
N GLU A 138 4.11 -4.93 22.16
CA GLU A 138 5.16 -3.95 21.95
C GLU A 138 4.60 -2.53 22.06
N LYS A 139 5.23 -1.73 22.92
CA LYS A 139 4.99 -0.30 23.03
C LYS A 139 5.68 0.46 21.90
N ILE A 140 5.00 1.44 21.37
CA ILE A 140 5.59 2.34 20.37
C ILE A 140 6.54 3.37 21.02
N GLY A 141 6.27 3.69 22.28
CA GLY A 141 6.99 4.63 23.16
C GLY A 141 6.25 4.81 24.48
N GLU A 142 6.80 5.57 25.41
CA GLU A 142 6.15 5.86 26.69
C GLU A 142 5.10 6.98 26.54
N LYS A 143 5.45 8.05 25.79
CA LYS A 143 4.60 9.22 25.52
C LYS A 143 4.55 9.54 24.06
N ALA A 144 3.34 9.62 23.51
CA ALA A 144 3.12 9.92 22.10
C ALA A 144 2.37 11.24 21.89
N LEU A 145 2.90 12.08 21.00
CA LEU A 145 2.19 13.22 20.44
C LEU A 145 1.56 12.80 19.10
N ILE A 146 0.23 12.76 19.04
CA ILE A 146 -0.50 12.47 17.81
C ILE A 146 -0.89 13.79 17.15
N VAL A 147 -0.35 14.08 15.97
CA VAL A 147 -0.60 15.36 15.27
C VAL A 147 -1.44 15.14 14.04
N ASN A 148 -2.49 15.93 13.90
CA ASN A 148 -3.37 15.95 12.74
C ASN A 148 -3.39 17.32 12.07
N PHE A 149 -3.88 17.40 10.85
CA PHE A 149 -4.26 18.66 10.24
C PHE A 149 -5.64 19.08 10.72
N SER A 150 -5.82 20.37 11.00
CA SER A 150 -7.09 20.91 11.47
C SER A 150 -8.20 20.65 10.44
N GLY A 151 -9.24 19.94 10.84
CA GLY A 151 -10.38 19.58 9.98
C GLY A 151 -10.18 18.35 9.09
N PHE A 152 -9.04 17.66 9.15
CA PHE A 152 -8.83 16.42 8.42
C PHE A 152 -9.42 15.23 9.18
N LEU A 153 -10.45 14.59 8.61
CA LEU A 153 -11.24 13.55 9.25
C LEU A 153 -10.78 12.13 8.92
N ASP A 154 -10.00 11.94 7.86
CA ASP A 154 -9.53 10.60 7.44
C ASP A 154 -8.42 10.04 8.35
N PHE A 155 -7.94 10.82 9.33
CA PHE A 155 -7.00 10.39 10.36
C PHE A 155 -7.65 10.39 11.75
N ASN A 156 -7.98 9.20 12.25
CA ASN A 156 -8.80 8.99 13.44
C ASN A 156 -7.95 9.03 14.72
N THR A 157 -7.48 10.20 15.12
CA THR A 157 -6.55 10.40 16.24
C THR A 157 -7.02 9.78 17.55
N ARG A 158 -8.31 9.86 17.87
CA ARG A 158 -8.86 9.28 19.12
C ARG A 158 -8.79 7.76 19.13
N PHE A 159 -9.18 7.09 18.04
CA PHE A 159 -9.08 5.63 17.95
C PHE A 159 -7.62 5.16 18.02
N ILE A 160 -6.71 5.92 17.40
CA ILE A 160 -5.27 5.63 17.48
C ILE A 160 -4.80 5.79 18.92
N ALA A 161 -5.14 6.90 19.60
CA ALA A 161 -4.80 7.13 21.01
C ALA A 161 -5.32 6.00 21.92
N GLU A 162 -6.60 5.68 21.86
CA GLU A 162 -7.21 4.60 22.65
C GLU A 162 -6.53 3.25 22.41
N GLY A 163 -6.16 2.98 21.15
CA GLY A 163 -5.43 1.75 20.80
C GLY A 163 -4.01 1.71 21.38
N LEU A 164 -3.33 2.83 21.48
CA LEU A 164 -1.98 2.94 22.04
C LEU A 164 -2.01 2.96 23.57
N GLU A 165 -2.97 3.66 24.18
CA GLU A 165 -3.16 3.70 25.62
C GLU A 165 -3.47 2.32 26.22
N LYS A 166 -4.24 1.49 25.52
CA LYS A 166 -4.46 0.07 25.90
C LYS A 166 -3.17 -0.75 25.93
N ARG A 167 -2.12 -0.29 25.25
CA ARG A 167 -0.76 -0.88 25.25
C ARG A 167 0.22 -0.14 26.14
N GLY A 168 -0.26 0.83 26.92
CA GLY A 168 0.50 1.55 27.93
C GLY A 168 1.32 2.74 27.43
N THR A 169 1.01 3.29 26.24
CA THR A 169 1.57 4.56 25.75
C THR A 169 0.65 5.71 26.14
N GLU A 170 1.15 6.71 26.88
CA GLU A 170 0.40 7.94 27.18
C GLU A 170 0.27 8.79 25.92
N CYS A 171 -0.93 9.24 25.54
CA CYS A 171 -1.18 9.94 24.29
C CYS A 171 -1.69 11.36 24.50
N ARG A 172 -1.11 12.31 23.76
CA ARG A 172 -1.61 13.67 23.63
C ARG A 172 -1.94 13.94 22.16
N ILE A 173 -3.08 14.58 21.90
CA ILE A 173 -3.57 14.87 20.55
C ILE A 173 -3.53 16.36 20.29
N GLU A 174 -2.92 16.75 19.17
CA GLU A 174 -2.84 18.13 18.72
C GLU A 174 -3.22 18.24 17.23
N SER A 175 -3.53 19.46 16.81
CA SER A 175 -3.84 19.77 15.41
C SER A 175 -3.06 20.98 14.92
N VAL A 176 -2.50 20.84 13.73
CA VAL A 176 -1.75 21.90 13.05
C VAL A 176 -2.61 22.57 11.98
N LYS A 177 -2.52 23.89 11.88
CA LYS A 177 -3.07 24.69 10.78
C LYS A 177 -1.94 25.15 9.88
N LEU A 178 -2.11 24.91 8.59
CA LEU A 178 -1.24 25.40 7.52
C LEU A 178 -2.10 26.12 6.48
N ASP A 179 -1.67 27.30 6.04
CA ASP A 179 -2.47 28.14 5.14
C ASP A 179 -2.82 27.41 3.83
N GLU A 180 -1.89 26.63 3.28
CA GLU A 180 -2.07 25.87 2.04
C GLU A 180 -3.12 24.75 2.22
N VAL A 181 -3.17 24.12 3.40
CA VAL A 181 -4.17 23.09 3.74
C VAL A 181 -5.52 23.73 4.07
N GLU A 182 -5.54 24.92 4.69
CA GLU A 182 -6.78 25.66 4.94
C GLU A 182 -7.50 26.06 3.64
N LEU A 183 -6.79 26.18 2.50
CA LEU A 183 -7.42 26.39 1.20
C LEU A 183 -8.28 25.17 0.78
N LEU A 184 -7.82 23.95 1.05
CA LEU A 184 -8.61 22.72 0.80
C LEU A 184 -9.85 22.68 1.69
N ARG A 185 -9.77 23.21 2.90
CA ARG A 185 -10.86 23.21 3.88
C ARG A 185 -12.08 24.04 3.45
N LYS A 186 -11.93 24.97 2.52
CA LYS A 186 -13.05 25.73 1.95
C LYS A 186 -14.06 24.83 1.24
N ASN A 187 -13.62 23.67 0.76
CA ASN A 187 -14.47 22.61 0.25
C ASN A 187 -14.17 21.32 1.04
N PRO A 188 -15.04 20.88 1.97
CA PRO A 188 -14.81 19.69 2.79
C PRO A 188 -14.54 18.41 1.97
N ALA A 189 -15.04 18.32 0.75
CA ALA A 189 -14.77 17.19 -0.15
C ALA A 189 -13.31 17.13 -0.62
N GLU A 190 -12.57 18.24 -0.53
CA GLU A 190 -11.15 18.33 -0.90
C GLU A 190 -10.20 17.96 0.26
N MET A 191 -10.68 17.90 1.50
CA MET A 191 -9.90 17.50 2.69
C MET A 191 -9.68 15.99 2.74
N ARG A 192 -9.16 15.42 1.65
CA ARG A 192 -8.82 14.00 1.52
C ARG A 192 -7.32 13.80 1.61
N SER A 193 -6.91 12.62 2.10
CA SER A 193 -5.49 12.28 2.28
C SER A 193 -4.63 12.54 1.03
N VAL A 194 -5.13 12.23 -0.16
CA VAL A 194 -4.41 12.46 -1.43
C VAL A 194 -4.21 13.93 -1.73
N ASN A 195 -5.19 14.79 -1.44
CA ASN A 195 -5.06 16.23 -1.69
C ASN A 195 -4.11 16.89 -0.68
N ILE A 196 -4.17 16.49 0.59
CA ILE A 196 -3.18 16.91 1.59
C ILE A 196 -1.78 16.43 1.16
N ALA A 197 -1.65 15.18 0.70
CA ALA A 197 -0.37 14.66 0.24
C ALA A 197 0.23 15.44 -0.94
N ARG A 198 -0.61 15.95 -1.85
CA ARG A 198 -0.14 16.85 -2.93
C ARG A 198 0.40 18.19 -2.40
N VAL A 199 -0.27 18.75 -1.40
CA VAL A 199 0.24 19.97 -0.73
C VAL A 199 1.55 19.68 -0.01
N MET A 200 1.65 18.53 0.66
CA MET A 200 2.87 18.12 1.39
C MET A 200 4.04 17.68 0.49
N ASN A 201 3.88 17.63 -0.84
CA ASN A 201 5.01 17.49 -1.75
C ASN A 201 5.82 18.78 -1.89
N HIS A 202 5.26 19.94 -1.56
CA HIS A 202 5.98 21.21 -1.61
C HIS A 202 6.89 21.37 -0.39
N GLU A 203 8.15 21.72 -0.64
CA GLU A 203 9.18 21.83 0.40
C GLU A 203 8.78 22.81 1.50
N SER A 204 8.21 23.96 1.13
CA SER A 204 7.73 24.96 2.10
C SER A 204 6.66 24.39 3.03
N SER A 205 5.73 23.60 2.49
CA SER A 205 4.59 23.07 3.24
C SER A 205 5.00 21.99 4.25
N TRP A 206 5.79 20.97 3.82
CA TRP A 206 6.21 19.92 4.75
C TRP A 206 7.22 20.44 5.79
N LYS A 207 8.11 21.40 5.44
CA LYS A 207 9.00 22.05 6.41
C LYS A 207 8.21 22.85 7.44
N ALA A 208 7.24 23.66 7.00
CA ALA A 208 6.38 24.41 7.91
C ALA A 208 5.60 23.48 8.86
N PHE A 209 5.12 22.35 8.36
CA PHE A 209 4.48 21.32 9.17
C PHE A 209 5.45 20.75 10.22
N ALA A 210 6.64 20.31 9.81
CA ALA A 210 7.64 19.76 10.72
C ALA A 210 8.05 20.75 11.83
N HIS A 211 8.24 22.03 11.49
CA HIS A 211 8.51 23.08 12.50
C HIS A 211 7.36 23.23 13.51
N LYS A 212 6.10 23.25 13.04
CA LYS A 212 4.95 23.33 13.95
C LYS A 212 4.86 22.11 14.85
N VAL A 213 5.21 20.92 14.35
CA VAL A 213 5.26 19.71 15.19
C VAL A 213 6.36 19.83 16.24
N GLN A 214 7.53 20.35 15.90
CA GLN A 214 8.60 20.62 16.88
C GLN A 214 8.15 21.57 18.00
N GLU A 215 7.44 22.65 17.64
CA GLU A 215 6.90 23.62 18.61
C GLU A 215 5.86 23.00 19.56
N LEU A 216 5.15 21.96 19.12
CA LEU A 216 4.16 21.25 19.93
C LEU A 216 4.77 20.23 20.89
N LEU A 217 6.00 19.77 20.67
CA LEU A 217 6.67 18.77 21.53
C LEU A 217 6.81 19.29 22.97
N ASN A 218 6.47 18.44 23.92
CA ASN A 218 6.57 18.73 25.36
C ASN A 218 7.05 17.49 26.14
N GLY A 219 8.14 16.86 25.65
CA GLY A 219 8.76 15.70 26.29
C GLY A 219 8.21 14.35 25.83
N GLU A 220 7.45 14.30 24.73
CA GLU A 220 7.07 13.05 24.11
C GLU A 220 8.26 12.43 23.39
N ASP A 221 8.40 11.10 23.49
CA ASP A 221 9.43 10.31 22.84
C ASP A 221 9.02 9.82 21.46
N VAL A 222 7.71 9.85 21.16
CA VAL A 222 7.14 9.47 19.86
C VAL A 222 6.23 10.56 19.32
N VAL A 223 6.33 10.83 18.01
CA VAL A 223 5.38 11.63 17.24
C VAL A 223 4.67 10.75 16.22
N ILE A 224 3.35 10.79 16.22
CA ILE A 224 2.50 10.03 15.31
C ILE A 224 1.86 10.97 14.32
N LEU A 225 2.09 10.74 13.04
CA LEU A 225 1.65 11.54 11.92
C LEU A 225 0.77 10.74 10.96
N PRO A 226 -0.20 11.40 10.28
CA PRO A 226 -0.93 10.77 9.20
C PRO A 226 0.00 10.46 8.02
N GLU A 227 -0.18 9.31 7.38
CA GLU A 227 0.60 8.91 6.22
C GLU A 227 0.11 9.64 4.95
N VAL A 228 0.40 10.94 4.90
CA VAL A 228 0.07 11.86 3.79
C VAL A 228 1.31 12.57 3.23
N PHE A 229 2.48 12.01 3.46
CA PHE A 229 3.76 12.53 2.99
C PHE A 229 4.38 11.60 1.94
N GLY A 230 5.37 12.10 1.20
CA GLY A 230 6.12 11.29 0.25
C GLY A 230 5.29 10.76 -0.92
N PHE A 231 4.23 11.44 -1.32
CA PHE A 231 3.35 10.99 -2.40
C PHE A 231 4.06 10.88 -3.74
N GLU A 232 4.90 11.86 -4.07
CA GLU A 232 5.76 11.86 -5.27
C GLU A 232 7.22 11.56 -4.92
N GLU A 233 7.71 12.11 -3.83
CA GLU A 233 9.08 12.01 -3.35
C GLU A 233 9.13 11.33 -1.96
N PRO A 234 9.31 10.01 -1.88
CA PRO A 234 9.32 9.27 -0.61
C PRO A 234 10.34 9.78 0.41
N VAL A 235 11.45 10.36 -0.05
CA VAL A 235 12.52 10.93 0.81
C VAL A 235 12.02 12.04 1.76
N ILE A 236 10.90 12.69 1.45
CA ILE A 236 10.29 13.70 2.33
C ILE A 236 10.02 13.13 3.73
N MET A 237 9.60 11.88 3.83
CA MET A 237 9.33 11.25 5.12
C MET A 237 10.58 11.05 5.95
N GLN A 238 11.71 10.75 5.30
CA GLN A 238 13.01 10.70 5.98
C GLN A 238 13.41 12.08 6.49
N TRP A 239 13.29 13.12 5.67
CA TRP A 239 13.60 14.51 6.09
C TRP A 239 12.74 14.96 7.27
N ILE A 240 11.44 14.60 7.30
CA ILE A 240 10.57 14.88 8.45
C ILE A 240 11.07 14.14 9.70
N LYS A 241 11.49 12.86 9.58
CA LYS A 241 12.08 12.09 10.68
C LYS A 241 13.37 12.72 11.21
N GLU A 242 14.19 13.29 10.33
CA GLU A 242 15.46 13.95 10.70
C GLU A 242 15.22 15.31 11.38
N MET A 243 14.17 16.05 10.99
CA MET A 243 13.85 17.34 11.58
C MET A 243 13.23 17.22 12.97
N ILE A 244 12.40 16.25 13.23
CA ILE A 244 11.66 16.12 14.49
C ILE A 244 12.51 15.36 15.52
N PRO A 245 12.85 15.97 16.69
CA PRO A 245 13.73 15.36 17.70
C PRO A 245 13.01 14.34 18.58
N ALA A 246 12.20 13.46 17.96
CA ALA A 246 11.49 12.34 18.58
C ALA A 246 11.34 11.22 17.54
N LYS A 247 11.03 10.00 17.95
CA LYS A 247 10.73 8.91 17.02
C LYS A 247 9.46 9.23 16.23
N VAL A 248 9.57 9.45 14.91
CA VAL A 248 8.41 9.70 14.05
C VAL A 248 7.84 8.39 13.51
N VAL A 249 6.53 8.22 13.67
CA VAL A 249 5.76 7.08 13.21
C VAL A 249 4.63 7.56 12.32
N PHE A 250 4.56 7.03 11.10
CA PHE A 250 3.43 7.29 10.21
C PHE A 250 2.38 6.19 10.37
N ILE A 251 1.12 6.60 10.49
CA ILE A 251 -0.03 5.68 10.54
C ILE A 251 -0.97 6.01 9.38
N GLY A 252 -1.40 4.97 8.68
CA GLY A 252 -2.30 5.09 7.54
C GLY A 252 -3.61 5.80 7.89
N THR A 253 -4.13 6.52 6.93
CA THR A 253 -5.45 7.16 6.97
C THR A 253 -6.55 6.19 6.53
N THR A 254 -7.82 6.57 6.69
CA THR A 254 -8.91 5.91 5.97
C THR A 254 -8.78 6.18 4.46
N PRO A 255 -9.30 5.31 3.58
CA PRO A 255 -9.18 5.48 2.13
C PRO A 255 -9.68 6.84 1.61
N PRO A 256 -9.04 7.37 0.56
CA PRO A 256 -8.00 6.75 -0.28
C PRO A 256 -6.62 6.76 0.39
N SER A 257 -5.85 5.69 0.15
CA SER A 257 -4.54 5.47 0.77
C SER A 257 -3.39 6.05 -0.06
N VAL A 258 -2.61 6.92 0.53
CA VAL A 258 -1.42 7.51 -0.11
C VAL A 258 -0.36 6.44 -0.44
N PRO A 259 0.05 5.55 0.49
CA PRO A 259 1.01 4.48 0.19
C PRO A 259 0.50 3.50 -0.89
N GLY A 260 -0.78 3.16 -0.87
CA GLY A 260 -1.36 2.28 -1.88
C GLY A 260 -1.35 2.87 -3.28
N ILE A 261 -1.71 4.16 -3.41
CA ILE A 261 -1.66 4.88 -4.70
C ILE A 261 -0.21 5.04 -5.17
N ARG A 262 0.73 5.35 -4.27
CA ARG A 262 2.16 5.41 -4.57
C ARG A 262 2.67 4.07 -5.10
N THR A 263 2.33 2.96 -4.45
CA THR A 263 2.66 1.61 -4.91
C THR A 263 2.14 1.34 -6.33
N GLN A 264 0.87 1.65 -6.59
CA GLN A 264 0.29 1.49 -7.93
C GLN A 264 1.03 2.31 -8.98
N ARG A 265 1.34 3.57 -8.69
CA ARG A 265 2.07 4.45 -9.62
C ARG A 265 3.45 3.91 -9.96
N LEU A 266 4.20 3.44 -8.96
CA LEU A 266 5.54 2.89 -9.15
C LEU A 266 5.52 1.59 -9.97
N LEU A 267 4.62 0.67 -9.64
CA LEU A 267 4.46 -0.58 -10.40
C LEU A 267 3.97 -0.32 -11.83
N LYS A 268 3.01 0.60 -12.02
CA LYS A 268 2.59 1.01 -13.38
C LYS A 268 3.76 1.58 -14.18
N LYS A 269 4.55 2.49 -13.59
CA LYS A 269 5.74 3.05 -14.23
C LYS A 269 6.74 1.97 -14.60
N ALA A 270 6.97 0.97 -13.73
CA ALA A 270 7.84 -0.16 -14.01
C ALA A 270 7.31 -1.04 -15.16
N PHE A 271 5.99 -1.27 -15.23
CA PHE A 271 5.37 -2.00 -16.33
C PHE A 271 5.52 -1.29 -17.68
N GLU A 272 5.24 0.01 -17.71
CA GLU A 272 5.38 0.85 -18.91
C GLU A 272 6.85 0.99 -19.34
N ALA A 273 7.77 1.15 -18.39
CA ALA A 273 9.22 1.19 -18.67
C ALA A 273 9.76 -0.12 -19.24
N ALA A 274 9.14 -1.26 -18.88
CA ALA A 274 9.45 -2.56 -19.45
C ALA A 274 8.82 -2.77 -20.86
N GLY A 275 8.11 -1.77 -21.41
CA GLY A 275 7.48 -1.82 -22.73
C GLY A 275 5.99 -2.24 -22.71
N GLY A 276 5.38 -2.39 -21.55
CA GLY A 276 3.96 -2.70 -21.40
C GLY A 276 3.05 -1.54 -21.79
N THR A 277 1.88 -1.87 -22.33
CA THR A 277 0.84 -0.89 -22.64
C THR A 277 -0.25 -0.94 -21.56
N PHE A 278 -0.61 0.20 -20.95
CA PHE A 278 -1.61 0.27 -19.91
C PHE A 278 -2.79 1.17 -20.34
N LEU A 279 -3.98 0.59 -20.50
CA LEU A 279 -5.24 1.30 -20.76
C LEU A 279 -5.97 1.49 -19.42
N MET A 280 -5.86 2.68 -18.87
CA MET A 280 -6.55 3.06 -17.63
C MET A 280 -7.86 3.77 -17.95
N GLY A 281 -8.91 3.46 -17.19
CA GLY A 281 -10.25 4.03 -17.39
C GLY A 281 -10.99 3.37 -18.57
N ASP A 282 -10.57 2.17 -18.95
CA ASP A 282 -11.21 1.39 -19.99
C ASP A 282 -11.63 0.01 -19.49
N GLU A 283 -12.74 -0.50 -19.95
CA GLU A 283 -13.36 -1.73 -19.50
C GLU A 283 -13.50 -2.73 -20.64
N ALA A 284 -13.14 -3.99 -20.41
CA ALA A 284 -13.43 -5.07 -21.34
C ALA A 284 -14.94 -5.39 -21.31
N ILE A 285 -15.64 -5.14 -22.42
CA ILE A 285 -17.11 -5.22 -22.50
C ILE A 285 -17.62 -6.40 -23.34
N ASP A 286 -16.75 -7.00 -24.15
CA ASP A 286 -17.13 -8.09 -25.05
C ASP A 286 -15.92 -8.96 -25.36
N ALA A 287 -16.16 -10.26 -25.63
CA ALA A 287 -15.15 -11.22 -26.06
C ALA A 287 -15.64 -12.02 -27.25
N ALA A 288 -14.76 -12.22 -28.23
CA ALA A 288 -14.97 -13.19 -29.32
C ALA A 288 -14.18 -14.48 -29.02
N PHE A 289 -14.79 -15.60 -29.36
CA PHE A 289 -14.25 -16.92 -29.09
C PHE A 289 -13.90 -17.64 -30.41
N ASP A 290 -12.84 -18.44 -30.37
CA ASP A 290 -12.52 -19.46 -31.34
C ASP A 290 -12.55 -20.81 -30.62
N GLY A 291 -13.64 -21.55 -30.78
CA GLY A 291 -13.96 -22.69 -29.93
C GLY A 291 -14.12 -22.28 -28.47
N GLU A 292 -13.36 -22.90 -27.57
CA GLU A 292 -13.34 -22.58 -26.13
C GLU A 292 -12.34 -21.48 -25.75
N ARG A 293 -11.59 -20.95 -26.71
CA ARG A 293 -10.54 -19.96 -26.48
C ARG A 293 -11.03 -18.56 -26.78
N VAL A 294 -10.71 -17.61 -25.91
CA VAL A 294 -10.87 -16.17 -26.21
C VAL A 294 -9.88 -15.79 -27.29
N ALA A 295 -10.37 -15.32 -28.44
CA ALA A 295 -9.56 -14.86 -29.57
C ALA A 295 -9.31 -13.36 -29.53
N SER A 296 -10.29 -12.57 -29.11
CA SER A 296 -10.17 -11.12 -28.99
C SER A 296 -11.16 -10.57 -27.97
N ILE A 297 -10.84 -9.38 -27.45
CA ILE A 297 -11.78 -8.58 -26.63
C ILE A 297 -12.08 -7.24 -27.30
N ARG A 298 -13.16 -6.59 -26.88
CA ARG A 298 -13.49 -5.22 -27.19
C ARG A 298 -13.60 -4.43 -25.89
N THR A 299 -13.17 -3.19 -25.91
CA THR A 299 -13.23 -2.31 -24.74
C THR A 299 -14.18 -1.15 -24.97
N ALA A 300 -14.67 -0.54 -23.89
CA ALA A 300 -15.67 0.53 -23.93
C ALA A 300 -15.17 1.75 -24.70
N ASN A 301 -13.91 2.11 -24.57
CA ASN A 301 -13.36 3.36 -25.14
C ASN A 301 -12.78 3.20 -26.55
N LEU A 302 -12.48 1.97 -27.00
CA LEU A 302 -11.89 1.73 -28.32
C LEU A 302 -12.95 1.43 -29.42
N GLY A 303 -14.23 1.53 -29.11
CA GLY A 303 -15.32 1.31 -30.06
C GLY A 303 -15.29 -0.10 -30.66
N GLU A 304 -15.29 -0.20 -31.99
CA GLU A 304 -15.29 -1.47 -32.70
C GLU A 304 -13.90 -2.13 -32.86
N LEU A 305 -12.85 -1.47 -32.37
CA LEU A 305 -11.51 -2.00 -32.46
C LEU A 305 -11.35 -3.22 -31.53
N ARG A 306 -10.97 -4.36 -32.10
CA ARG A 306 -10.69 -5.58 -31.34
C ARG A 306 -9.22 -5.68 -30.96
N ILE A 307 -9.01 -6.15 -29.73
CA ILE A 307 -7.70 -6.46 -29.18
C ILE A 307 -7.55 -7.98 -29.21
N GLU A 308 -6.59 -8.46 -29.99
CA GLU A 308 -6.25 -9.86 -30.16
C GLU A 308 -5.07 -10.23 -29.29
N ALA A 309 -5.07 -11.42 -28.69
CA ALA A 309 -3.92 -11.95 -27.97
C ALA A 309 -3.86 -13.48 -28.01
N ASP A 310 -2.65 -13.99 -27.78
CA ASP A 310 -2.45 -15.42 -27.63
C ASP A 310 -2.98 -15.94 -26.30
N THR A 311 -2.98 -15.08 -25.25
CA THR A 311 -3.48 -15.42 -23.91
C THR A 311 -4.18 -14.22 -23.28
N PHE A 312 -5.29 -14.49 -22.61
CA PHE A 312 -6.01 -13.51 -21.77
C PHE A 312 -5.93 -13.95 -20.31
N VAL A 313 -5.55 -13.03 -19.43
CA VAL A 313 -5.46 -13.24 -17.99
C VAL A 313 -6.51 -12.37 -17.31
N LEU A 314 -7.51 -13.00 -16.69
CA LEU A 314 -8.50 -12.30 -15.89
C LEU A 314 -7.95 -12.15 -14.46
N ALA A 315 -7.68 -10.94 -14.04
CA ALA A 315 -7.16 -10.57 -12.73
C ALA A 315 -7.91 -9.35 -12.16
N SER A 316 -9.22 -9.35 -12.39
CA SER A 316 -10.14 -8.39 -11.78
C SER A 316 -10.53 -8.88 -10.39
N ASP A 317 -10.56 -7.96 -9.41
CA ASP A 317 -11.14 -8.22 -8.10
C ASP A 317 -12.67 -8.29 -8.22
N TRP A 318 -13.29 -9.17 -7.43
CA TRP A 318 -14.74 -9.31 -7.30
C TRP A 318 -15.25 -8.47 -6.15
#